data_cdaba4ef33320622386a44352216ba48
#
_entry.id   cdaba4ef33320622386a44352216ba48
#
_cell.length_a   1.000
_cell.length_b   1.000
_cell.length_c   1.000
_cell.angle_alpha   90.00
_cell.angle_beta   90.00
_cell.angle_gamma   90.00
#
_symmetry.space_group_name_H-M   'P 1'
#
loop_
_entity.id
_entity.type
_entity.pdbx_description
1 polymer ?
#
loop_
_entity_poly.entity_id
_entity_poly.type
_entity_poly.pdbx_seq_one_letter_code
_entity_poly.pdbx_strand_id
1 'polypeptide(L)'
;PGVTFPGIKPGDTFNAEFDVRQYGTYWYHSHSGLQEQLGLYGPMVVHPAEPEPWAYDRDYVVMLSDWTFEDPHRVLANLKGMADYYNFQQRTSEDFIRDARKAGTGAALADRAAWGGMRMMATDIADITGETYTYLMNGLHPAGNWTGLFRPGERVRLRFINGSAMSYFNVRIPGLPMTVIQADGQNIQPVETDEFQIGVAETFDVIVQPQEDAAYTVMAESMDRSGYTRGTLAPRLGMEAAVPPLRERPMRTMVDMGMDMSMGGGHGGMKGMQHGDMPKMKGMDHQGMSGMQGKDTASGSAHASMDHSMDPSAGMKTAPAISGFATLAASIPNGRDQPIESRMERAGPVVARHGPDTHGPGNISVATVQRNRLGEPGTGLEDVDHRVLTYADLRNIQPNADTRPVDREIELHLTGNMERYMWSFDGKKFTEVDGPIQFNEGERLRLVLVNDTMMDHPIHLHGMWMELENGHYPRPRKHTISVKPSEKVSLLISADAHGSWAFHCHLLYHMKAGMFRVVNVS
;
A
#
# COMPACT_ATOMS: atom_id res chain seq x y z
N PRO A 1 -8.58 3.61 -18.05
CA PRO A 1 -9.52 4.39 -18.88
C PRO A 1 -9.40 5.88 -18.59
N GLY A 2 -9.68 6.72 -19.60
CA GLY A 2 -9.63 8.18 -19.44
C GLY A 2 -8.27 8.83 -19.64
N VAL A 3 -7.19 8.08 -19.78
CA VAL A 3 -5.84 8.60 -20.13
C VAL A 3 -5.56 8.33 -21.61
N THR A 4 -5.42 7.06 -22.00
CA THR A 4 -5.12 6.65 -23.39
C THR A 4 -6.21 5.80 -24.02
N PHE A 5 -7.24 5.43 -23.25
CA PHE A 5 -8.24 4.47 -23.64
C PHE A 5 -9.62 4.82 -23.03
N PRO A 6 -10.72 4.80 -23.81
CA PRO A 6 -12.03 5.24 -23.35
C PRO A 6 -12.76 4.25 -22.43
N GLY A 7 -12.21 3.03 -22.24
CA GLY A 7 -12.85 1.93 -21.53
C GLY A 7 -13.57 0.95 -22.46
N ILE A 8 -13.98 -0.19 -21.90
CA ILE A 8 -14.71 -1.24 -22.60
C ILE A 8 -16.20 -1.08 -22.31
N LYS A 9 -17.04 -0.98 -23.33
CA LYS A 9 -18.50 -0.87 -23.13
C LYS A 9 -19.09 -2.23 -22.77
N PRO A 10 -20.23 -2.27 -22.06
CA PRO A 10 -20.95 -3.51 -21.84
C PRO A 10 -21.24 -4.26 -23.14
N GLY A 11 -20.89 -5.54 -23.20
CA GLY A 11 -21.03 -6.40 -24.37
C GLY A 11 -19.89 -6.32 -25.39
N ASP A 12 -18.97 -5.36 -25.25
CA ASP A 12 -17.79 -5.25 -26.11
C ASP A 12 -16.65 -6.14 -25.62
N THR A 13 -15.77 -6.50 -26.55
CA THR A 13 -14.51 -7.19 -26.27
C THR A 13 -13.34 -6.30 -26.64
N PHE A 14 -12.37 -6.19 -25.75
CA PHE A 14 -11.09 -5.53 -26.02
C PHE A 14 -9.96 -6.57 -25.96
N ASN A 15 -9.22 -6.69 -27.06
CA ASN A 15 -8.04 -7.53 -27.12
C ASN A 15 -6.81 -6.68 -26.79
N ALA A 16 -6.18 -6.95 -25.64
CA ALA A 16 -4.88 -6.38 -25.29
C ALA A 16 -3.79 -7.32 -25.82
N GLU A 17 -2.96 -6.80 -26.73
CA GLU A 17 -1.84 -7.53 -27.30
C GLU A 17 -0.55 -6.74 -27.01
N PHE A 18 0.42 -7.42 -26.42
CA PHE A 18 1.69 -6.79 -26.04
C PHE A 18 2.82 -7.82 -25.95
N ASP A 19 4.04 -7.36 -26.21
CA ASP A 19 5.25 -8.18 -26.05
C ASP A 19 5.56 -8.39 -24.56
N VAL A 20 5.72 -9.65 -24.17
CA VAL A 20 6.17 -10.00 -22.81
C VAL A 20 7.67 -9.87 -22.73
N ARG A 21 8.16 -8.79 -22.10
CA ARG A 21 9.60 -8.48 -21.97
C ARG A 21 10.16 -8.67 -20.56
N GLN A 22 9.30 -8.97 -19.62
CA GLN A 22 9.67 -9.14 -18.21
C GLN A 22 8.89 -10.30 -17.60
N TYR A 23 9.45 -10.92 -16.57
CA TYR A 23 8.80 -11.97 -15.79
C TYR A 23 8.62 -11.52 -14.36
N GLY A 24 7.82 -12.24 -13.59
CA GLY A 24 7.58 -11.98 -12.20
C GLY A 24 6.14 -12.20 -11.76
N THR A 25 5.86 -11.82 -10.54
CA THR A 25 4.54 -11.86 -9.95
C THR A 25 3.89 -10.50 -10.04
N TYR A 26 2.75 -10.44 -10.69
CA TYR A 26 1.96 -9.24 -10.96
C TYR A 26 0.48 -9.54 -10.74
N TRP A 27 -0.35 -8.55 -11.02
CA TRP A 27 -1.80 -8.67 -11.02
C TRP A 27 -2.42 -7.72 -12.05
N TYR A 28 -3.67 -7.96 -12.40
CA TYR A 28 -4.46 -7.07 -13.23
C TYR A 28 -5.67 -6.59 -12.44
N HIS A 29 -6.12 -5.37 -12.71
CA HIS A 29 -7.31 -4.81 -12.09
C HIS A 29 -7.95 -3.73 -12.94
N SER A 30 -9.20 -3.37 -12.60
CA SER A 30 -9.92 -2.32 -13.31
C SER A 30 -9.52 -0.93 -12.82
N HIS A 31 -9.36 0.00 -13.76
CA HIS A 31 -9.30 1.43 -13.48
C HIS A 31 -10.64 2.15 -13.77
N SER A 32 -11.71 1.42 -14.10
CA SER A 32 -13.03 1.99 -14.39
C SER A 32 -13.89 2.09 -13.15
N GLY A 33 -14.28 3.32 -12.79
CA GLY A 33 -15.16 3.54 -11.65
C GLY A 33 -14.58 3.01 -10.34
N LEU A 34 -15.33 2.17 -9.65
CA LEU A 34 -14.94 1.49 -8.41
C LEU A 34 -15.00 -0.04 -8.57
N GLN A 35 -14.77 -0.54 -9.81
CA GLN A 35 -14.89 -1.95 -10.15
C GLN A 35 -13.84 -2.83 -9.46
N GLU A 36 -12.70 -2.24 -9.07
CA GLU A 36 -11.69 -2.93 -8.27
C GLU A 36 -12.27 -3.38 -6.92
N GLN A 37 -12.97 -2.52 -6.20
CA GLN A 37 -13.67 -2.88 -4.96
C GLN A 37 -14.78 -3.93 -5.19
N LEU A 38 -15.32 -4.02 -6.41
CA LEU A 38 -16.31 -5.03 -6.80
C LEU A 38 -15.69 -6.37 -7.25
N GLY A 39 -14.37 -6.54 -7.10
CA GLY A 39 -13.67 -7.78 -7.36
C GLY A 39 -13.17 -7.94 -8.80
N LEU A 40 -13.12 -6.87 -9.60
CA LEU A 40 -12.54 -6.95 -10.95
C LEU A 40 -11.01 -6.83 -10.89
N TYR A 41 -10.38 -7.87 -10.40
CA TYR A 41 -8.93 -8.04 -10.31
C TYR A 41 -8.56 -9.52 -10.31
N GLY A 42 -7.29 -9.84 -10.55
CA GLY A 42 -6.78 -11.20 -10.46
C GLY A 42 -5.25 -11.25 -10.57
N PRO A 43 -4.64 -12.36 -10.14
CA PRO A 43 -3.20 -12.54 -10.22
C PRO A 43 -2.75 -12.76 -11.66
N MET A 44 -1.52 -12.31 -11.96
CA MET A 44 -0.84 -12.57 -13.21
C MET A 44 0.61 -12.96 -12.92
N VAL A 45 0.96 -14.20 -13.24
CA VAL A 45 2.32 -14.70 -13.10
C VAL A 45 2.92 -14.89 -14.49
N VAL A 46 4.01 -14.19 -14.75
CA VAL A 46 4.78 -14.33 -15.99
C VAL A 46 6.03 -15.14 -15.67
N HIS A 47 6.15 -16.32 -16.28
CA HIS A 47 7.29 -17.19 -16.08
C HIS A 47 8.50 -16.71 -16.87
N PRO A 48 9.73 -16.81 -16.33
CA PRO A 48 10.95 -16.45 -17.04
C PRO A 48 11.23 -17.44 -18.18
N ALA A 49 11.85 -16.94 -19.25
CA ALA A 49 12.35 -17.79 -20.35
C ALA A 49 13.55 -18.62 -19.92
N GLU A 50 14.40 -18.06 -19.07
CA GLU A 50 15.58 -18.73 -18.50
C GLU A 50 15.28 -19.16 -17.06
N PRO A 51 15.92 -20.23 -16.56
CA PRO A 51 15.71 -20.67 -15.17
C PRO A 51 16.02 -19.57 -14.16
N GLU A 52 15.14 -19.41 -13.18
CA GLU A 52 15.38 -18.51 -12.05
C GLU A 52 16.52 -19.03 -11.15
N PRO A 53 17.22 -18.14 -10.42
CA PRO A 53 18.28 -18.53 -9.51
C PRO A 53 17.76 -19.27 -8.26
N TRP A 54 16.44 -19.40 -8.12
CA TRP A 54 15.77 -19.99 -6.97
C TRP A 54 15.25 -21.38 -7.30
N ALA A 55 15.56 -22.35 -6.47
CA ALA A 55 14.95 -23.66 -6.57
C ALA A 55 13.79 -23.77 -5.55
N TYR A 56 12.66 -24.28 -6.00
CA TYR A 56 11.49 -24.57 -5.18
C TYR A 56 10.77 -25.82 -5.71
N ASP A 57 10.04 -26.49 -4.83
CA ASP A 57 9.32 -27.73 -5.14
C ASP A 57 7.83 -27.48 -5.35
N ARG A 58 7.31 -26.39 -4.75
CA ARG A 58 5.93 -25.92 -4.84
C ARG A 58 5.89 -24.43 -5.12
N ASP A 59 4.84 -24.00 -5.82
CA ASP A 59 4.60 -22.61 -6.19
C ASP A 59 3.12 -22.26 -6.03
N TYR A 60 2.81 -21.33 -5.12
CA TYR A 60 1.45 -20.91 -4.83
C TYR A 60 1.30 -19.40 -4.91
N VAL A 61 0.23 -18.96 -5.56
CA VAL A 61 -0.21 -17.56 -5.47
C VAL A 61 -1.03 -17.39 -4.19
N VAL A 62 -0.73 -16.33 -3.46
CA VAL A 62 -1.44 -15.91 -2.24
C VAL A 62 -1.92 -14.48 -2.45
N MET A 63 -3.11 -14.35 -3.01
CA MET A 63 -3.71 -13.04 -3.27
C MET A 63 -4.53 -12.60 -2.07
N LEU A 64 -4.15 -11.47 -1.49
CA LEU A 64 -4.83 -10.80 -0.39
C LEU A 64 -5.76 -9.74 -0.96
N SER A 65 -6.94 -9.60 -0.38
CA SER A 65 -7.89 -8.56 -0.78
C SER A 65 -8.87 -8.23 0.34
N ASP A 66 -9.57 -7.12 0.18
CA ASP A 66 -10.67 -6.68 1.03
C ASP A 66 -12.00 -6.73 0.28
N TRP A 67 -13.07 -7.07 0.96
CA TRP A 67 -14.40 -7.17 0.41
C TRP A 67 -15.43 -6.50 1.31
N THR A 68 -16.39 -5.82 0.71
CA THR A 68 -17.58 -5.33 1.40
C THR A 68 -18.82 -5.58 0.57
N PHE A 69 -19.97 -5.80 1.23
CA PHE A 69 -21.27 -5.88 0.59
C PHE A 69 -21.92 -4.49 0.43
N GLU A 70 -21.32 -3.45 0.97
CA GLU A 70 -21.77 -2.08 0.76
C GLU A 70 -21.40 -1.59 -0.63
N ASP A 71 -22.30 -0.84 -1.27
CA ASP A 71 -22.03 -0.21 -2.57
C ASP A 71 -20.81 0.72 -2.47
N PRO A 72 -19.76 0.54 -3.29
CA PRO A 72 -18.54 1.35 -3.21
C PRO A 72 -18.77 2.84 -3.46
N HIS A 73 -19.80 3.22 -4.21
CA HIS A 73 -20.17 4.64 -4.36
C HIS A 73 -20.74 5.20 -3.06
N ARG A 74 -21.47 4.38 -2.30
CA ARG A 74 -21.96 4.75 -0.98
C ARG A 74 -20.81 4.87 0.01
N VAL A 75 -19.87 3.93 -0.01
CA VAL A 75 -18.64 4.00 0.80
C VAL A 75 -17.92 5.33 0.54
N LEU A 76 -17.66 5.67 -0.72
CA LEU A 76 -17.02 6.93 -1.07
C LEU A 76 -17.84 8.16 -0.63
N ALA A 77 -19.17 8.11 -0.73
CA ALA A 77 -20.03 9.19 -0.30
C ALA A 77 -19.98 9.39 1.23
N ASN A 78 -19.96 8.30 1.99
CA ASN A 78 -19.85 8.34 3.45
C ASN A 78 -18.48 8.92 3.87
N LEU A 79 -17.37 8.46 3.28
CA LEU A 79 -16.03 9.00 3.52
C LEU A 79 -15.95 10.51 3.21
N LYS A 80 -16.57 10.95 2.12
CA LYS A 80 -16.64 12.39 1.78
C LYS A 80 -17.53 13.20 2.72
N GLY A 81 -18.50 12.57 3.35
CA GLY A 81 -19.34 13.18 4.37
C GLY A 81 -18.66 13.29 5.72
N MET A 82 -17.92 12.25 6.07
CA MET A 82 -17.16 12.14 7.32
C MET A 82 -15.99 11.16 7.09
N ALA A 83 -14.76 11.65 7.09
CA ALA A 83 -13.59 10.85 6.71
C ALA A 83 -13.38 9.63 7.60
N ASP A 84 -13.67 9.76 8.89
CA ASP A 84 -13.57 8.69 9.89
C ASP A 84 -14.86 7.86 10.06
N TYR A 85 -15.79 7.90 9.08
CA TYR A 85 -17.08 7.21 9.13
C TYR A 85 -16.92 5.69 9.37
N TYR A 86 -15.90 5.07 8.78
CA TYR A 86 -15.63 3.64 8.90
C TYR A 86 -14.51 3.32 9.91
N ASN A 87 -14.04 4.30 10.66
CA ASN A 87 -13.12 4.08 11.78
C ASN A 87 -13.89 3.69 13.04
N PHE A 88 -14.20 2.40 13.19
CA PHE A 88 -14.87 1.86 14.39
C PHE A 88 -13.91 1.70 15.59
N GLN A 89 -12.63 1.97 15.42
CA GLN A 89 -11.60 1.91 16.46
C GLN A 89 -11.30 3.29 17.08
N GLN A 90 -12.30 4.16 17.16
CA GLN A 90 -12.15 5.51 17.74
C GLN A 90 -11.71 5.45 19.21
N ARG A 91 -10.94 6.46 19.63
CA ARG A 91 -10.44 6.57 21.01
C ARG A 91 -11.57 6.82 21.98
N THR A 92 -11.71 5.97 23.00
CA THR A 92 -12.75 6.00 24.00
C THR A 92 -12.35 6.77 25.27
N SER A 93 -13.28 6.91 26.22
CA SER A 93 -12.99 7.42 27.56
C SER A 93 -12.08 6.47 28.36
N GLU A 94 -12.18 5.15 28.12
CA GLU A 94 -11.28 4.16 28.73
C GLU A 94 -9.85 4.34 28.24
N ASP A 95 -9.67 4.58 26.95
CA ASP A 95 -8.37 4.92 26.37
C ASP A 95 -7.78 6.17 27.05
N PHE A 96 -8.61 7.20 27.26
CA PHE A 96 -8.15 8.40 27.97
C PHE A 96 -7.69 8.09 29.39
N ILE A 97 -8.42 7.27 30.13
CA ILE A 97 -8.04 6.88 31.50
C ILE A 97 -6.73 6.07 31.48
N ARG A 98 -6.56 5.18 30.51
CA ARG A 98 -5.33 4.41 30.32
C ARG A 98 -4.15 5.33 30.00
N ASP A 99 -4.32 6.24 29.06
CA ASP A 99 -3.30 7.21 28.65
C ASP A 99 -2.91 8.13 29.81
N ALA A 100 -3.91 8.63 30.57
CA ALA A 100 -3.70 9.46 31.75
C ALA A 100 -2.95 8.74 32.88
N ARG A 101 -3.18 7.44 33.05
CA ARG A 101 -2.43 6.61 34.02
C ARG A 101 -0.98 6.40 33.58
N LYS A 102 -0.72 6.25 32.26
CA LYS A 102 0.60 5.99 31.69
C LYS A 102 1.46 7.26 31.61
N ALA A 103 0.90 8.35 31.10
CA ALA A 103 1.63 9.59 30.76
C ALA A 103 1.27 10.80 31.64
N GLY A 104 0.26 10.69 32.51
CA GLY A 104 -0.29 11.79 33.28
C GLY A 104 -1.47 12.47 32.58
N THR A 105 -2.43 12.98 33.36
CA THR A 105 -3.68 13.59 32.85
C THR A 105 -3.41 14.80 31.95
N GLY A 106 -2.43 15.64 32.28
CA GLY A 106 -2.06 16.81 31.47
C GLY A 106 -1.56 16.43 30.09
N ALA A 107 -0.68 15.43 29.99
CA ALA A 107 -0.16 14.94 28.71
C ALA A 107 -1.26 14.29 27.86
N ALA A 108 -2.13 13.47 28.47
CA ALA A 108 -3.26 12.85 27.78
C ALA A 108 -4.27 13.88 27.25
N LEU A 109 -4.53 14.97 27.98
CA LEU A 109 -5.38 16.07 27.52
C LEU A 109 -4.71 16.86 26.38
N ALA A 110 -3.41 17.14 26.50
CA ALA A 110 -2.66 17.87 25.47
C ALA A 110 -2.63 17.09 24.15
N ASP A 111 -2.40 15.78 24.21
CA ASP A 111 -2.43 14.90 23.03
C ASP A 111 -3.82 14.91 22.37
N ARG A 112 -4.89 14.73 23.16
CA ARG A 112 -6.27 14.78 22.63
C ARG A 112 -6.61 16.14 22.01
N ALA A 113 -6.16 17.23 22.64
CA ALA A 113 -6.37 18.58 22.12
C ALA A 113 -5.60 18.83 20.83
N ALA A 114 -4.38 18.32 20.69
CA ALA A 114 -3.59 18.42 19.48
C ALA A 114 -4.26 17.70 18.29
N TRP A 115 -4.68 16.44 18.48
CA TRP A 115 -5.41 15.69 17.46
C TRP A 115 -6.74 16.34 17.09
N GLY A 116 -7.52 16.79 18.08
CA GLY A 116 -8.77 17.52 17.86
C GLY A 116 -8.58 18.85 17.14
N GLY A 117 -7.48 19.56 17.42
CA GLY A 117 -7.11 20.80 16.72
C GLY A 117 -6.79 20.58 15.24
N MET A 118 -6.24 19.45 14.89
CA MET A 118 -6.00 19.02 13.50
C MET A 118 -7.25 18.42 12.82
N ARG A 119 -8.32 18.17 13.59
CA ARG A 119 -9.53 17.47 13.13
C ARG A 119 -9.20 16.09 12.54
N MET A 120 -8.30 15.37 13.18
CA MET A 120 -7.83 14.04 12.83
C MET A 120 -7.94 13.11 14.03
N MET A 121 -7.98 11.81 13.77
CA MET A 121 -7.95 10.78 14.80
C MET A 121 -6.67 9.95 14.69
N ALA A 122 -5.95 9.79 15.79
CA ALA A 122 -4.72 9.00 15.85
C ALA A 122 -4.90 7.53 15.45
N THR A 123 -6.13 7.02 15.55
CA THR A 123 -6.50 5.64 15.20
C THR A 123 -7.01 5.46 13.78
N ASP A 124 -7.19 6.54 13.03
CA ASP A 124 -7.67 6.50 11.64
C ASP A 124 -6.49 6.31 10.70
N ILE A 125 -6.02 5.07 10.58
CA ILE A 125 -4.83 4.71 9.80
C ILE A 125 -5.16 3.88 8.56
N ALA A 126 -6.42 3.48 8.39
CA ALA A 126 -6.87 2.59 7.33
C ALA A 126 -8.13 3.06 6.60
N ASP A 127 -8.72 4.21 6.95
CA ASP A 127 -10.02 4.74 6.49
C ASP A 127 -11.20 3.78 6.73
N ILE A 128 -11.05 2.49 6.34
CA ILE A 128 -12.11 1.48 6.43
C ILE A 128 -11.58 0.28 7.20
N THR A 129 -12.23 -0.04 8.29
CA THR A 129 -11.83 -1.10 9.24
C THR A 129 -12.53 -2.43 8.95
N GLY A 130 -12.08 -3.51 9.62
CA GLY A 130 -12.58 -4.87 9.47
C GLY A 130 -14.04 -5.08 9.91
N GLU A 131 -14.65 -4.10 10.55
CA GLU A 131 -16.10 -4.10 10.83
C GLU A 131 -16.93 -3.90 9.55
N THR A 132 -16.32 -3.26 8.53
CA THR A 132 -16.94 -3.05 7.22
C THR A 132 -16.36 -4.02 6.19
N TYR A 133 -15.06 -4.31 6.28
CA TYR A 133 -14.39 -5.22 5.38
C TYR A 133 -14.33 -6.65 5.90
N THR A 134 -14.49 -7.60 4.99
CA THR A 134 -14.06 -8.99 5.14
C THR A 134 -12.75 -9.15 4.36
N TYR A 135 -11.69 -9.53 5.06
CA TYR A 135 -10.39 -9.76 4.42
C TYR A 135 -10.32 -11.16 3.83
N LEU A 136 -9.81 -11.27 2.60
CA LEU A 136 -9.81 -12.50 1.83
C LEU A 136 -8.39 -12.95 1.49
N MET A 137 -8.16 -14.26 1.49
CA MET A 137 -6.98 -14.91 0.94
C MET A 137 -7.44 -15.84 -0.19
N ASN A 138 -6.99 -15.58 -1.42
CA ASN A 138 -7.44 -16.30 -2.61
C ASN A 138 -8.97 -16.36 -2.74
N GLY A 139 -9.67 -15.28 -2.40
CA GLY A 139 -11.12 -15.16 -2.44
C GLY A 139 -11.86 -15.83 -1.26
N LEU A 140 -11.15 -16.44 -0.33
CA LEU A 140 -11.74 -17.10 0.84
C LEU A 140 -11.63 -16.22 2.08
N HIS A 141 -12.72 -16.10 2.84
CA HIS A 141 -12.73 -15.48 4.15
C HIS A 141 -12.00 -16.37 5.18
N PRO A 142 -11.65 -15.88 6.38
CA PRO A 142 -10.80 -16.62 7.33
C PRO A 142 -11.28 -18.04 7.68
N ALA A 143 -12.60 -18.27 7.74
CA ALA A 143 -13.15 -19.61 8.00
C ALA A 143 -13.09 -20.55 6.78
N GLY A 144 -12.95 -19.99 5.56
CA GLY A 144 -12.74 -20.75 4.34
C GLY A 144 -11.36 -21.37 4.23
N ASN A 145 -10.38 -20.79 4.93
CA ASN A 145 -9.04 -21.33 5.19
C ASN A 145 -8.36 -21.98 3.98
N TRP A 146 -7.88 -21.16 3.05
CA TRP A 146 -7.09 -21.66 1.92
C TRP A 146 -5.97 -22.60 2.39
N THR A 147 -5.72 -23.71 1.67
CA THR A 147 -4.69 -24.68 2.05
C THR A 147 -3.70 -24.90 0.92
N GLY A 148 -2.42 -24.62 1.18
CA GLY A 148 -1.28 -25.02 0.35
C GLY A 148 -0.64 -26.31 0.91
N LEU A 149 -0.44 -27.31 0.04
CA LEU A 149 0.14 -28.60 0.45
C LEU A 149 1.66 -28.60 0.28
N PHE A 150 2.36 -29.25 1.21
CA PHE A 150 3.80 -29.51 1.12
C PHE A 150 4.16 -30.90 1.65
N ARG A 151 5.39 -31.35 1.41
CA ARG A 151 6.04 -32.45 2.12
C ARG A 151 7.16 -31.88 2.98
N PRO A 152 7.39 -32.42 4.18
CA PRO A 152 8.51 -31.99 5.02
C PRO A 152 9.84 -31.94 4.24
N GLY A 153 10.54 -30.80 4.34
CA GLY A 153 11.77 -30.52 3.62
C GLY A 153 11.60 -29.90 2.22
N GLU A 154 10.41 -29.91 1.63
CA GLU A 154 10.14 -29.19 0.36
C GLU A 154 10.28 -27.68 0.55
N ARG A 155 10.81 -27.01 -0.46
CA ARG A 155 10.82 -25.55 -0.57
C ARG A 155 9.55 -25.10 -1.26
N VAL A 156 8.78 -24.27 -0.56
CA VAL A 156 7.50 -23.75 -1.03
C VAL A 156 7.64 -22.27 -1.35
N ARG A 157 7.44 -21.90 -2.60
CA ARG A 157 7.31 -20.49 -3.01
C ARG A 157 5.89 -20.02 -2.78
N LEU A 158 5.74 -18.91 -2.09
CA LEU A 158 4.48 -18.19 -1.92
C LEU A 158 4.61 -16.82 -2.59
N ARG A 159 3.72 -16.56 -3.53
CA ARG A 159 3.65 -15.32 -4.29
C ARG A 159 2.55 -14.43 -3.69
N PHE A 160 2.94 -13.58 -2.76
CA PHE A 160 2.00 -12.66 -2.13
C PHE A 160 1.72 -11.48 -3.05
N ILE A 161 0.43 -11.20 -3.26
CA ILE A 161 -0.08 -10.06 -4.02
C ILE A 161 -1.10 -9.36 -3.13
N ASN A 162 -0.95 -8.08 -2.89
CA ASN A 162 -2.00 -7.31 -2.25
C ASN A 162 -2.87 -6.61 -3.31
N GLY A 163 -4.00 -7.24 -3.65
CA GLY A 163 -5.01 -6.72 -4.56
C GLY A 163 -6.22 -6.11 -3.85
N SER A 164 -6.02 -5.54 -2.65
CA SER A 164 -7.06 -4.83 -1.92
C SER A 164 -7.38 -3.49 -2.54
N ALA A 165 -8.57 -2.98 -2.27
CA ALA A 165 -8.91 -1.61 -2.60
C ALA A 165 -8.29 -0.60 -1.62
N MET A 166 -8.23 -0.92 -0.30
CA MET A 166 -7.77 0.01 0.74
C MET A 166 -6.82 -0.61 1.76
N SER A 167 -6.74 -1.94 1.87
CA SER A 167 -6.15 -2.57 3.05
C SER A 167 -4.69 -2.92 2.89
N TYR A 168 -3.87 -2.51 3.84
CA TYR A 168 -2.52 -3.02 4.08
C TYR A 168 -2.57 -4.27 4.96
N PHE A 169 -1.64 -5.20 4.74
CA PHE A 169 -1.52 -6.39 5.57
C PHE A 169 -0.12 -6.57 6.13
N ASN A 170 -0.07 -7.10 7.36
CA ASN A 170 1.12 -7.64 7.96
C ASN A 170 1.08 -9.16 7.82
N VAL A 171 2.01 -9.71 7.06
CA VAL A 171 2.05 -11.13 6.69
C VAL A 171 3.11 -11.84 7.50
N ARG A 172 2.71 -12.92 8.19
CA ARG A 172 3.60 -13.79 8.96
C ARG A 172 3.15 -15.24 8.92
N ILE A 173 4.09 -16.14 9.13
CA ILE A 173 3.85 -17.59 9.28
C ILE A 173 4.50 -18.00 10.59
N PRO A 174 3.76 -18.03 11.72
CA PRO A 174 4.33 -18.30 13.02
C PRO A 174 5.10 -19.63 13.05
N GLY A 175 6.35 -19.58 13.52
CA GLY A 175 7.25 -20.73 13.58
C GLY A 175 7.90 -21.14 12.27
N LEU A 176 7.69 -20.38 11.18
CA LEU A 176 8.28 -20.67 9.87
C LEU A 176 8.84 -19.39 9.25
N PRO A 177 10.18 -19.16 9.32
CA PRO A 177 10.79 -17.99 8.71
C PRO A 177 10.63 -18.00 7.19
N MET A 178 10.50 -16.80 6.62
CA MET A 178 10.34 -16.57 5.18
C MET A 178 11.62 -15.99 4.59
N THR A 179 12.02 -16.46 3.42
CA THR A 179 13.09 -15.84 2.63
C THR A 179 12.48 -15.09 1.46
N VAL A 180 12.49 -13.77 1.51
CA VAL A 180 12.01 -12.92 0.41
C VAL A 180 13.01 -12.96 -0.73
N ILE A 181 12.54 -13.26 -1.94
CA ILE A 181 13.35 -13.44 -3.16
C ILE A 181 12.97 -12.51 -4.30
N GLN A 182 11.74 -11.97 -4.28
CA GLN A 182 11.27 -10.97 -5.24
C GLN A 182 10.46 -9.89 -4.54
N ALA A 183 10.55 -8.67 -5.05
CA ALA A 183 9.69 -7.54 -4.71
C ALA A 183 9.20 -6.91 -6.01
N ASP A 184 7.89 -6.72 -6.16
CA ASP A 184 7.23 -6.20 -7.37
C ASP A 184 7.69 -6.91 -8.66
N GLY A 185 7.76 -8.25 -8.61
CA GLY A 185 8.17 -9.07 -9.74
C GLY A 185 9.67 -9.02 -10.08
N GLN A 186 10.49 -8.26 -9.34
CA GLN A 186 11.93 -8.17 -9.57
C GLN A 186 12.71 -9.01 -8.56
N ASN A 187 13.69 -9.77 -9.05
CA ASN A 187 14.55 -10.58 -8.19
C ASN A 187 15.43 -9.69 -7.30
N ILE A 188 15.43 -10.00 -6.01
CA ILE A 188 16.27 -9.33 -5.01
C ILE A 188 17.25 -10.34 -4.38
N GLN A 189 18.30 -9.85 -3.75
CA GLN A 189 19.11 -10.68 -2.89
C GLN A 189 18.24 -11.24 -1.78
N PRO A 190 18.33 -12.54 -1.45
CA PRO A 190 17.46 -13.16 -0.47
C PRO A 190 17.55 -12.48 0.90
N VAL A 191 16.40 -12.15 1.46
CA VAL A 191 16.27 -11.55 2.78
C VAL A 191 15.41 -12.44 3.66
N GLU A 192 15.99 -12.94 4.75
CA GLU A 192 15.23 -13.71 5.73
C GLU A 192 14.46 -12.79 6.67
N THR A 193 13.17 -13.05 6.84
CA THR A 193 12.27 -12.28 7.69
C THR A 193 11.25 -13.17 8.37
N ASP A 194 10.67 -12.72 9.48
CA ASP A 194 9.58 -13.40 10.16
C ASP A 194 8.23 -12.76 9.85
N GLU A 195 8.24 -11.47 9.44
CA GLU A 195 7.05 -10.72 9.07
C GLU A 195 7.40 -9.64 8.05
N PHE A 196 6.44 -9.29 7.19
CA PHE A 196 6.51 -8.11 6.33
C PHE A 196 5.16 -7.43 6.22
N GLN A 197 5.16 -6.11 6.06
CA GLN A 197 3.96 -5.37 5.68
C GLN A 197 3.92 -5.26 4.16
N ILE A 198 2.73 -5.45 3.57
CA ILE A 198 2.49 -5.35 2.14
C ILE A 198 1.40 -4.30 1.87
N GLY A 199 1.78 -3.23 1.17
CA GLY A 199 0.86 -2.18 0.73
C GLY A 199 0.03 -2.62 -0.47
N VAL A 200 -1.03 -1.89 -0.76
CA VAL A 200 -1.86 -2.17 -1.93
C VAL A 200 -1.02 -2.07 -3.20
N ALA A 201 -1.20 -3.02 -4.10
CA ALA A 201 -0.47 -3.24 -5.36
C ALA A 201 0.97 -3.74 -5.22
N GLU A 202 1.54 -3.85 -4.04
CA GLU A 202 2.84 -4.49 -3.88
C GLU A 202 2.76 -6.01 -4.06
N THR A 203 3.87 -6.60 -4.47
CA THR A 203 4.05 -8.06 -4.49
C THR A 203 5.36 -8.48 -3.83
N PHE A 204 5.32 -9.57 -3.08
CA PHE A 204 6.50 -10.21 -2.52
C PHE A 204 6.45 -11.72 -2.74
N ASP A 205 7.51 -12.27 -3.33
CA ASP A 205 7.65 -13.71 -3.40
C ASP A 205 8.60 -14.18 -2.31
N VAL A 206 8.17 -15.17 -1.56
CA VAL A 206 8.97 -15.76 -0.48
C VAL A 206 9.13 -17.25 -0.67
N ILE A 207 10.24 -17.79 -0.19
CA ILE A 207 10.45 -19.24 -0.04
C ILE A 207 10.40 -19.58 1.44
N VAL A 208 9.62 -20.61 1.77
CA VAL A 208 9.59 -21.24 3.09
C VAL A 208 9.95 -22.71 2.97
N GLN A 209 10.53 -23.29 4.01
CA GLN A 209 10.94 -24.70 4.01
C GLN A 209 10.51 -25.39 5.31
N PRO A 210 9.23 -25.80 5.42
CA PRO A 210 8.75 -26.50 6.60
C PRO A 210 9.40 -27.87 6.71
N GLN A 211 9.99 -28.18 7.87
CA GLN A 211 10.72 -29.43 8.12
C GLN A 211 9.86 -30.49 8.79
N GLU A 212 8.78 -30.10 9.43
CA GLU A 212 7.95 -30.98 10.26
C GLU A 212 6.67 -31.41 9.54
N ASP A 213 6.13 -32.56 9.94
CA ASP A 213 4.80 -33.03 9.51
C ASP A 213 3.70 -32.31 10.32
N ALA A 214 3.71 -30.97 10.28
CA ALA A 214 2.82 -30.08 11.02
C ALA A 214 2.20 -29.03 10.10
N ALA A 215 1.07 -28.47 10.51
CA ALA A 215 0.43 -27.37 9.79
C ALA A 215 0.97 -26.02 10.30
N TYR A 216 1.03 -25.02 9.41
CA TYR A 216 1.44 -23.65 9.69
C TYR A 216 0.36 -22.67 9.21
N THR A 217 -0.03 -21.72 10.05
CA THR A 217 -0.96 -20.66 9.66
C THR A 217 -0.22 -19.60 8.86
N VAL A 218 -0.66 -19.37 7.62
CA VAL A 218 -0.30 -18.17 6.85
C VAL A 218 -1.27 -17.08 7.26
N MET A 219 -0.83 -16.10 8.05
CA MET A 219 -1.68 -15.03 8.58
C MET A 219 -1.37 -13.71 7.89
N ALA A 220 -2.42 -13.02 7.45
CA ALA A 220 -2.36 -11.64 6.98
C ALA A 220 -3.30 -10.79 7.86
N GLU A 221 -2.73 -10.06 8.81
CA GLU A 221 -3.43 -9.19 9.74
C GLU A 221 -3.50 -7.79 9.15
N SER A 222 -4.68 -7.13 9.18
CA SER A 222 -4.79 -5.75 8.71
C SER A 222 -3.89 -4.80 9.52
N MET A 223 -3.36 -3.78 8.87
CA MET A 223 -2.44 -2.82 9.49
C MET A 223 -3.03 -2.17 10.75
N ASP A 224 -4.32 -1.87 10.72
CA ASP A 224 -5.08 -1.26 11.82
C ASP A 224 -5.50 -2.26 12.92
N ARG A 225 -5.23 -3.57 12.74
CA ARG A 225 -5.59 -4.66 13.66
C ARG A 225 -7.09 -4.90 13.83
N SER A 226 -7.93 -4.37 12.94
CA SER A 226 -9.38 -4.59 13.01
C SER A 226 -9.81 -5.97 12.51
N GLY A 227 -8.94 -6.70 11.82
CA GLY A 227 -9.23 -8.03 11.32
C GLY A 227 -8.04 -8.72 10.66
N TYR A 228 -8.31 -9.87 10.07
CA TYR A 228 -7.28 -10.68 9.38
C TYR A 228 -7.90 -11.58 8.31
N THR A 229 -7.06 -12.09 7.45
CA THR A 229 -7.34 -13.30 6.68
C THR A 229 -6.27 -14.34 6.92
N ARG A 230 -6.57 -15.62 6.61
CA ARG A 230 -5.64 -16.74 6.82
C ARG A 230 -5.72 -17.81 5.75
N GLY A 231 -4.64 -18.52 5.64
CA GLY A 231 -4.54 -19.83 4.99
C GLY A 231 -3.72 -20.78 5.85
N THR A 232 -3.58 -22.01 5.38
CA THR A 232 -2.79 -23.05 6.04
C THR A 232 -1.80 -23.66 5.05
N LEU A 233 -0.54 -23.77 5.43
CA LEU A 233 0.41 -24.69 4.81
C LEU A 233 0.36 -26.00 5.59
N ALA A 234 0.11 -27.12 4.92
CA ALA A 234 -0.07 -28.40 5.58
C ALA A 234 0.45 -29.58 4.75
N PRO A 235 0.95 -30.65 5.39
CA PRO A 235 1.28 -31.89 4.68
C PRO A 235 0.07 -32.61 4.08
N ARG A 236 -1.12 -32.40 4.65
CA ARG A 236 -2.38 -33.05 4.25
C ARG A 236 -3.57 -32.11 4.40
N LEU A 237 -4.56 -32.25 3.53
CA LEU A 237 -5.82 -31.53 3.65
C LEU A 237 -6.52 -31.81 4.99
N GLY A 238 -7.18 -30.80 5.52
CA GLY A 238 -7.93 -30.87 6.78
C GLY A 238 -7.07 -30.65 8.04
N MET A 239 -5.74 -30.50 7.90
CA MET A 239 -4.90 -30.03 9.00
C MET A 239 -5.03 -28.50 9.15
N GLU A 240 -5.05 -28.06 10.40
CA GLU A 240 -5.06 -26.63 10.75
C GLU A 240 -4.04 -26.33 11.81
N ALA A 241 -3.54 -25.10 11.84
CA ALA A 241 -2.69 -24.58 12.89
C ALA A 241 -3.41 -23.49 13.69
N ALA A 242 -2.91 -23.20 14.88
CA ALA A 242 -3.45 -22.14 15.71
C ALA A 242 -3.35 -20.78 14.98
N VAL A 243 -4.42 -20.01 15.04
CA VAL A 243 -4.45 -18.62 14.55
C VAL A 243 -3.98 -17.73 15.70
N PRO A 244 -2.91 -16.93 15.50
CA PRO A 244 -2.50 -15.97 16.51
C PRO A 244 -3.62 -14.96 16.82
N PRO A 245 -3.74 -14.48 18.06
CA PRO A 245 -4.64 -13.39 18.36
C PRO A 245 -4.22 -12.12 17.61
N LEU A 246 -5.21 -11.26 17.32
CA LEU A 246 -4.94 -9.91 16.82
C LEU A 246 -4.13 -9.14 17.86
N ARG A 247 -3.18 -8.36 17.39
CA ARG A 247 -2.36 -7.49 18.24
C ARG A 247 -3.13 -6.23 18.65
N GLU A 248 -2.59 -5.47 19.61
CA GLU A 248 -3.14 -4.18 19.97
C GLU A 248 -3.09 -3.24 18.77
N ARG A 249 -4.16 -2.45 18.57
CA ARG A 249 -4.24 -1.48 17.48
C ARG A 249 -3.12 -0.45 17.59
N PRO A 250 -2.44 -0.13 16.49
CA PRO A 250 -1.48 0.96 16.48
C PRO A 250 -2.19 2.31 16.52
N MET A 251 -1.46 3.33 16.95
CA MET A 251 -1.92 4.72 16.90
C MET A 251 -0.82 5.60 16.34
N ARG A 252 -1.18 6.56 15.51
CA ARG A 252 -0.25 7.60 15.08
C ARG A 252 0.17 8.46 16.26
N THR A 253 1.43 8.85 16.26
CA THR A 253 1.99 9.81 17.19
C THR A 253 2.25 11.15 16.49
N MET A 254 2.47 12.22 17.25
CA MET A 254 2.89 13.51 16.68
C MET A 254 4.26 13.41 15.98
N VAL A 255 5.10 12.48 16.42
CA VAL A 255 6.39 12.22 15.78
C VAL A 255 6.20 11.57 14.40
N ASP A 256 5.23 10.66 14.27
CA ASP A 256 4.88 10.08 12.96
C ASP A 256 4.38 11.15 11.99
N MET A 257 3.71 12.17 12.51
CA MET A 257 3.25 13.31 11.72
C MET A 257 4.34 14.31 11.35
N GLY A 258 5.60 14.04 11.73
CA GLY A 258 6.72 14.97 11.51
C GLY A 258 6.58 16.27 12.29
N MET A 259 5.90 16.26 13.42
CA MET A 259 5.78 17.43 14.28
C MET A 259 6.94 17.49 15.26
N ASP A 260 7.61 18.65 15.32
CA ASP A 260 8.71 18.88 16.25
C ASP A 260 8.18 19.04 17.67
N MET A 261 8.37 18.01 18.50
CA MET A 261 7.99 18.00 19.90
C MET A 261 8.92 18.85 20.79
N SER A 262 10.05 19.31 20.28
CA SER A 262 11.00 20.16 21.02
C SER A 262 10.48 21.59 21.24
N MET A 263 9.48 22.01 20.45
CA MET A 263 8.82 23.32 20.56
C MET A 263 7.65 23.33 21.56
N GLY A 264 7.37 22.24 22.27
CA GLY A 264 6.23 22.06 23.21
C GLY A 264 6.35 22.80 24.54
N GLY A 265 7.17 23.84 24.67
CA GLY A 265 7.33 24.68 25.87
C GLY A 265 6.77 26.09 25.76
N GLY A 266 6.00 26.44 24.73
CA GLY A 266 5.49 27.80 24.55
C GLY A 266 4.15 27.84 23.83
N HIS A 267 3.11 28.25 24.50
CA HIS A 267 1.84 28.70 23.91
C HIS A 267 2.07 29.92 23.02
N GLY A 268 2.54 29.73 21.78
CA GLY A 268 2.80 30.86 20.90
C GLY A 268 3.19 30.47 19.49
N GLY A 269 2.23 30.01 18.67
CA GLY A 269 2.58 29.68 17.29
C GLY A 269 1.44 29.52 16.28
N MET A 270 0.20 29.40 16.74
CA MET A 270 -0.94 29.45 15.81
C MET A 270 -1.64 30.83 15.83
N LYS A 271 -0.86 31.91 15.81
CA LYS A 271 -1.36 33.25 15.47
C LYS A 271 -0.86 33.59 14.08
N GLY A 272 -1.63 33.23 13.05
CA GLY A 272 -1.25 33.60 11.69
C GLY A 272 -2.17 33.17 10.56
N MET A 273 -3.25 32.44 10.82
CA MET A 273 -4.30 32.29 9.80
C MET A 273 -5.49 33.15 10.19
N GLN A 274 -5.37 34.46 10.01
CA GLN A 274 -6.54 35.33 9.94
C GLN A 274 -7.27 35.01 8.63
N HIS A 275 -8.54 34.62 8.81
CA HIS A 275 -9.50 34.59 7.71
C HIS A 275 -9.50 35.97 7.02
N GLY A 276 -8.88 36.05 5.87
CA GLY A 276 -9.04 37.19 4.97
C GLY A 276 -10.47 37.26 4.50
N ASP A 277 -11.06 38.43 4.64
CA ASP A 277 -12.42 38.78 4.25
C ASP A 277 -12.73 38.29 2.83
N MET A 278 -13.71 37.40 2.72
CA MET A 278 -14.32 37.07 1.46
C MET A 278 -15.25 38.25 1.02
N PRO A 279 -15.15 38.74 -0.20
CA PRO A 279 -16.11 39.72 -0.70
C PRO A 279 -17.50 39.09 -0.79
N LYS A 280 -18.48 39.73 -0.17
CA LYS A 280 -19.90 39.38 -0.28
C LYS A 280 -20.34 39.47 -1.75
N MET A 281 -20.58 38.35 -2.40
CA MET A 281 -21.36 38.32 -3.64
C MET A 281 -22.83 38.48 -3.30
N LYS A 282 -23.42 39.55 -3.85
CA LYS A 282 -24.84 39.84 -3.85
C LYS A 282 -25.59 38.82 -4.70
N GLY A 283 -26.73 38.36 -4.15
CA GLY A 283 -27.87 37.63 -4.63
C GLY A 283 -28.00 37.29 -6.11
N MET A 284 -28.31 36.00 -6.32
CA MET A 284 -29.09 35.56 -7.49
C MET A 284 -30.30 34.79 -6.97
N ASP A 285 -31.47 35.27 -7.41
CA ASP A 285 -32.79 34.76 -7.06
C ASP A 285 -33.04 33.34 -7.55
N HIS A 286 -33.61 32.52 -6.68
CA HIS A 286 -34.22 31.25 -7.04
C HIS A 286 -35.61 31.48 -7.60
N GLN A 287 -35.83 31.20 -8.88
CA GLN A 287 -37.16 30.91 -9.41
C GLN A 287 -37.16 29.62 -10.23
N GLY A 288 -37.85 28.64 -9.71
CA GLY A 288 -38.80 27.76 -10.38
C GLY A 288 -38.26 26.71 -11.34
N MET A 289 -38.35 25.43 -10.92
CA MET A 289 -38.95 24.39 -11.79
C MET A 289 -39.46 23.24 -10.95
N SER A 290 -40.75 23.16 -10.84
CA SER A 290 -41.52 22.01 -10.37
C SER A 290 -41.76 21.03 -11.52
N GLY A 291 -41.67 19.75 -11.23
CA GLY A 291 -42.47 18.72 -11.91
C GLY A 291 -41.75 17.86 -12.94
N MET A 292 -41.46 16.61 -12.55
CA MET A 292 -41.76 15.42 -13.36
C MET A 292 -41.73 14.17 -12.49
N GLN A 293 -42.91 13.63 -12.23
CA GLN A 293 -43.14 12.26 -11.77
C GLN A 293 -42.83 11.31 -12.94
N GLY A 294 -41.99 10.31 -12.68
CA GLY A 294 -41.70 9.22 -13.61
C GLY A 294 -41.91 7.86 -12.96
N LYS A 295 -42.74 7.09 -13.54
CA LYS A 295 -43.36 5.82 -13.14
C LYS A 295 -42.37 4.70 -12.83
N ASP A 296 -42.68 3.95 -11.76
CA ASP A 296 -42.18 2.63 -11.46
C ASP A 296 -42.52 1.61 -12.57
N THR A 297 -41.51 0.88 -13.03
CA THR A 297 -41.72 -0.41 -13.66
C THR A 297 -40.74 -1.41 -13.07
N ALA A 298 -41.30 -2.30 -12.27
CA ALA A 298 -40.62 -3.50 -11.76
C ALA A 298 -40.40 -4.48 -12.93
N SER A 299 -39.17 -4.93 -13.12
CA SER A 299 -38.89 -6.15 -13.87
C SER A 299 -37.99 -7.04 -13.03
N GLY A 300 -38.53 -8.16 -12.60
CA GLY A 300 -37.81 -9.23 -11.92
C GLY A 300 -36.84 -9.91 -12.89
N SER A 301 -35.60 -10.06 -12.47
CA SER A 301 -34.63 -10.92 -13.15
C SER A 301 -34.32 -12.13 -12.28
N ALA A 302 -34.56 -13.30 -12.84
CA ALA A 302 -34.26 -14.59 -12.25
C ALA A 302 -32.74 -14.76 -12.07
N HIS A 303 -32.31 -15.11 -10.86
CA HIS A 303 -30.96 -15.56 -10.58
C HIS A 303 -30.77 -16.98 -11.13
N ALA A 304 -29.96 -17.11 -12.17
CA ALA A 304 -29.38 -18.39 -12.56
C ALA A 304 -28.14 -18.63 -11.69
N SER A 305 -28.20 -19.62 -10.81
CA SER A 305 -27.06 -20.13 -10.06
C SER A 305 -26.11 -20.83 -11.02
N MET A 306 -24.94 -20.25 -11.27
CA MET A 306 -23.82 -20.95 -11.90
C MET A 306 -23.00 -21.64 -10.80
N ASP A 307 -23.09 -22.94 -10.77
CA ASP A 307 -22.26 -23.82 -9.98
C ASP A 307 -20.89 -23.92 -10.65
N HIS A 308 -19.89 -23.21 -10.09
CA HIS A 308 -18.49 -23.33 -10.48
C HIS A 308 -17.76 -24.16 -9.41
N SER A 309 -17.91 -25.48 -9.51
CA SER A 309 -16.98 -26.39 -8.85
C SER A 309 -15.61 -26.32 -9.56
N MET A 310 -14.70 -25.51 -9.05
CA MET A 310 -13.28 -25.61 -9.43
C MET A 310 -12.68 -26.83 -8.76
N ASP A 311 -12.18 -27.75 -9.57
CA ASP A 311 -11.39 -28.90 -9.11
C ASP A 311 -10.05 -28.41 -8.53
N PRO A 312 -9.79 -28.57 -7.23
CA PRO A 312 -8.55 -28.12 -6.60
C PRO A 312 -7.32 -29.00 -6.92
N SER A 313 -7.48 -30.03 -7.78
CA SER A 313 -6.43 -31.01 -8.06
C SER A 313 -5.57 -30.72 -9.30
N ALA A 314 -5.82 -29.64 -10.05
CA ALA A 314 -4.98 -29.28 -11.18
C ALA A 314 -3.59 -28.77 -10.71
N GLY A 315 -2.77 -29.72 -10.28
CA GLY A 315 -1.37 -29.48 -9.91
C GLY A 315 -0.57 -29.02 -11.13
N MET A 316 0.00 -27.80 -11.07
CA MET A 316 0.97 -27.34 -12.02
C MET A 316 2.16 -28.31 -12.10
N LYS A 317 2.59 -28.62 -13.29
CA LYS A 317 3.71 -29.53 -13.58
C LYS A 317 4.97 -29.07 -12.87
N THR A 318 5.62 -29.99 -12.15
CA THR A 318 6.92 -29.81 -11.49
C THR A 318 8.00 -29.45 -12.51
N ALA A 319 8.71 -28.33 -12.29
CA ALA A 319 9.94 -28.02 -12.99
C ALA A 319 11.08 -28.93 -12.51
N PRO A 320 12.03 -29.33 -13.38
CA PRO A 320 13.12 -30.24 -12.99
C PRO A 320 14.05 -29.57 -11.97
N ALA A 321 14.43 -30.31 -10.96
CA ALA A 321 15.34 -29.87 -9.91
C ALA A 321 16.76 -29.69 -10.48
N ILE A 322 17.30 -28.46 -10.40
CA ILE A 322 18.70 -28.18 -10.72
C ILE A 322 19.49 -28.24 -9.41
N SER A 323 20.30 -29.28 -9.28
CA SER A 323 21.23 -29.44 -8.16
C SER A 323 22.44 -28.52 -8.36
N GLY A 324 22.66 -27.57 -7.47
CA GLY A 324 23.91 -26.78 -7.50
C GLY A 324 23.94 -25.47 -6.72
N PHE A 325 22.85 -25.01 -6.15
CA PHE A 325 22.76 -23.66 -5.58
C PHE A 325 22.71 -23.55 -4.04
N ALA A 326 22.95 -24.64 -3.33
CA ALA A 326 22.99 -24.60 -1.84
C ALA A 326 24.14 -23.77 -1.25
N THR A 327 25.08 -23.30 -2.08
CA THR A 327 26.32 -22.66 -1.61
C THR A 327 26.28 -21.13 -1.65
N LEU A 328 25.32 -20.50 -2.33
CA LEU A 328 25.26 -19.03 -2.43
C LEU A 328 24.51 -18.38 -1.24
N ALA A 329 23.58 -19.08 -0.62
CA ALA A 329 22.82 -18.54 0.52
C ALA A 329 23.62 -18.50 1.82
N ALA A 330 24.70 -19.28 1.92
CA ALA A 330 25.49 -19.42 3.15
C ALA A 330 26.65 -18.41 3.28
N SER A 331 26.91 -17.57 2.28
CA SER A 331 28.09 -16.68 2.27
C SER A 331 27.82 -15.18 2.15
N ILE A 332 26.55 -14.76 2.23
CA ILE A 332 26.22 -13.31 2.26
C ILE A 332 26.18 -12.89 3.74
N PRO A 333 27.08 -12.00 4.20
CA PRO A 333 26.98 -11.46 5.55
C PRO A 333 25.64 -10.72 5.67
N ASN A 334 24.77 -11.24 6.54
CA ASN A 334 23.56 -10.52 6.93
C ASN A 334 24.00 -9.17 7.52
N GLY A 335 23.68 -8.05 6.87
CA GLY A 335 23.95 -6.70 7.36
C GLY A 335 23.23 -6.33 8.67
N ARG A 336 22.75 -7.34 9.41
CA ARG A 336 21.99 -7.25 10.66
C ARG A 336 22.83 -7.12 11.92
N ASP A 337 24.13 -7.32 11.84
CA ASP A 337 25.03 -7.13 13.00
C ASP A 337 25.30 -5.63 13.33
N GLN A 338 24.64 -4.74 12.62
CA GLN A 338 24.65 -3.30 12.93
C GLN A 338 23.45 -2.99 13.82
N PRO A 339 23.64 -2.36 14.99
CA PRO A 339 22.53 -1.92 15.84
C PRO A 339 21.53 -1.06 15.08
N ILE A 340 20.25 -1.21 15.41
CA ILE A 340 19.14 -0.42 14.80
C ILE A 340 19.43 1.08 14.88
N GLU A 341 20.05 1.53 15.97
CA GLU A 341 20.52 2.92 16.19
C GLU A 341 21.50 3.39 15.13
N SER A 342 22.41 2.56 14.64
CA SER A 342 23.36 2.96 13.58
C SER A 342 22.70 3.06 12.18
N ARG A 343 21.52 2.47 12.00
CA ARG A 343 20.70 2.62 10.78
C ARG A 343 19.92 3.94 10.80
N MET A 344 19.47 4.37 11.99
CA MET A 344 18.74 5.64 12.18
C MET A 344 19.66 6.86 12.11
N GLU A 345 20.91 6.77 12.58
CA GLU A 345 21.88 7.90 12.57
C GLU A 345 22.34 8.34 11.18
N ARG A 346 22.14 7.51 10.14
CA ARG A 346 22.51 7.88 8.76
C ARG A 346 21.47 8.73 8.05
N ALA A 347 20.27 8.82 8.61
CA ALA A 347 19.18 9.62 8.07
C ALA A 347 19.03 10.91 8.89
N GLY A 348 19.92 11.85 8.70
CA GLY A 348 19.73 13.19 9.24
C GLY A 348 18.39 13.80 8.75
N PRO A 349 17.84 14.78 9.49
CA PRO A 349 16.59 15.42 9.10
C PRO A 349 16.73 16.01 7.69
N VAL A 350 15.90 15.52 6.75
CA VAL A 350 15.88 16.06 5.39
C VAL A 350 14.87 17.18 5.37
N VAL A 351 15.31 18.38 5.05
CA VAL A 351 14.43 19.53 4.88
C VAL A 351 13.85 19.49 3.49
N ALA A 352 12.54 19.23 3.38
CA ALA A 352 11.82 19.38 2.13
C ALA A 352 11.48 20.84 1.87
N ARG A 353 11.23 21.16 0.61
CA ARG A 353 10.77 22.49 0.21
C ARG A 353 9.28 22.61 0.54
N HIS A 354 8.95 23.54 1.42
CA HIS A 354 7.57 23.88 1.72
C HIS A 354 7.21 25.23 1.13
N GLY A 355 6.13 25.29 0.35
CA GLY A 355 5.66 26.51 -0.28
C GLY A 355 4.21 26.39 -0.75
N PRO A 356 3.58 27.50 -1.18
CA PRO A 356 2.21 27.48 -1.69
C PRO A 356 2.03 26.58 -2.93
N ASP A 357 3.08 26.37 -3.69
CA ASP A 357 3.14 25.49 -4.86
C ASP A 357 3.05 23.99 -4.51
N THR A 358 3.49 23.62 -3.31
CA THR A 358 3.47 22.22 -2.83
C THR A 358 2.30 21.92 -1.89
N HIS A 359 1.68 22.92 -1.31
CA HIS A 359 0.67 22.74 -0.28
C HIS A 359 -0.75 23.12 -0.67
N GLY A 360 -0.98 23.95 -1.66
CA GLY A 360 -2.33 24.31 -2.14
C GLY A 360 -3.41 24.52 -1.06
N PRO A 361 -4.59 25.02 -1.41
CA PRO A 361 -5.64 25.28 -0.42
C PRO A 361 -6.34 24.02 0.12
N GLY A 362 -6.06 22.83 -0.46
CA GLY A 362 -6.64 21.54 -0.08
C GLY A 362 -5.90 20.81 1.03
N ASN A 363 -4.74 21.32 1.47
CA ASN A 363 -3.93 20.66 2.49
C ASN A 363 -4.21 21.23 3.89
N ILE A 364 -4.37 20.35 4.87
CA ILE A 364 -4.65 20.75 6.26
C ILE A 364 -3.49 20.45 7.22
N SER A 365 -2.53 19.65 6.81
CA SER A 365 -1.34 19.30 7.58
C SER A 365 -0.08 19.42 6.75
N VAL A 366 1.03 19.70 7.42
CA VAL A 366 2.36 19.76 6.85
C VAL A 366 3.30 19.08 7.82
N ALA A 367 4.07 18.13 7.35
CA ALA A 367 5.16 17.53 8.12
C ALA A 367 6.30 18.52 8.21
N THR A 368 6.50 19.14 9.38
CA THR A 368 7.58 20.12 9.60
C THR A 368 8.97 19.48 9.66
N VAL A 369 9.01 18.21 10.05
CA VAL A 369 10.23 17.39 10.07
C VAL A 369 9.98 16.15 9.22
N GLN A 370 10.77 16.00 8.16
CA GLN A 370 10.69 14.84 7.28
C GLN A 370 11.94 13.99 7.44
N ARG A 371 11.76 12.69 7.27
CA ARG A 371 12.80 11.69 7.48
C ARG A 371 12.79 10.66 6.36
N ASN A 372 13.94 10.07 6.09
CA ASN A 372 13.99 8.81 5.38
C ASN A 372 13.57 7.70 6.36
N ARG A 373 12.45 7.02 6.07
CA ARG A 373 11.89 5.97 6.91
C ARG A 373 12.05 4.57 6.31
N LEU A 374 12.85 4.42 5.26
CA LEU A 374 13.03 3.14 4.53
C LEU A 374 13.58 2.02 5.41
N GLY A 375 14.30 2.33 6.47
CA GLY A 375 14.80 1.36 7.45
C GLY A 375 13.86 1.10 8.62
N GLU A 376 12.74 1.80 8.69
CA GLU A 376 11.73 1.56 9.72
C GLU A 376 10.76 0.46 9.23
N PRO A 377 10.28 -0.44 10.13
CA PRO A 377 9.27 -1.42 9.77
C PRO A 377 7.96 -0.74 9.38
N GLY A 378 7.05 -1.50 8.81
CA GLY A 378 5.71 -1.02 8.50
C GLY A 378 4.96 -0.53 9.74
N THR A 379 3.99 0.36 9.55
CA THR A 379 3.17 0.93 10.63
C THR A 379 2.58 -0.15 11.54
N GLY A 380 2.79 0.00 12.84
CA GLY A 380 2.35 -0.93 13.88
C GLY A 380 3.24 -2.17 14.04
N LEU A 381 4.44 -2.18 13.42
CA LEU A 381 5.45 -3.23 13.57
C LEU A 381 6.74 -2.72 14.24
N GLU A 382 6.70 -1.51 14.80
CA GLU A 382 7.87 -0.84 15.37
C GLU A 382 8.41 -1.57 16.62
N ASP A 383 7.51 -2.12 17.43
CA ASP A 383 7.81 -2.69 18.75
C ASP A 383 7.75 -4.23 18.79
N VAL A 384 7.73 -4.91 17.62
CA VAL A 384 7.75 -6.37 17.60
C VAL A 384 9.17 -6.91 17.85
N ASP A 385 9.26 -8.07 18.53
CA ASP A 385 10.51 -8.69 18.97
C ASP A 385 11.16 -9.61 17.93
N HIS A 386 10.61 -9.69 16.71
CA HIS A 386 11.06 -10.52 15.62
C HIS A 386 11.47 -9.70 14.39
N ARG A 387 12.05 -10.35 13.39
CA ARG A 387 12.55 -9.68 12.18
C ARG A 387 11.41 -9.22 11.29
N VAL A 388 11.39 -7.95 10.97
CA VAL A 388 10.46 -7.37 10.00
C VAL A 388 11.22 -6.88 8.77
N LEU A 389 10.74 -7.23 7.60
CA LEU A 389 11.27 -6.70 6.33
C LEU A 389 11.05 -5.20 6.24
N THR A 390 12.10 -4.50 5.85
CA THR A 390 12.05 -3.06 5.54
C THR A 390 12.51 -2.80 4.12
N TYR A 391 12.20 -1.64 3.56
CA TYR A 391 12.72 -1.27 2.23
C TYR A 391 14.23 -1.10 2.20
N ALA A 392 14.86 -0.81 3.33
CA ALA A 392 16.32 -0.76 3.45
C ALA A 392 16.98 -2.13 3.32
N ASP A 393 16.25 -3.23 3.50
CA ASP A 393 16.79 -4.58 3.34
C ASP A 393 16.82 -5.04 1.87
N LEU A 394 16.08 -4.36 1.00
CA LEU A 394 15.93 -4.77 -0.40
C LEU A 394 17.17 -4.39 -1.21
N ARG A 395 17.65 -5.32 -2.02
CA ARG A 395 18.74 -5.10 -2.97
C ARG A 395 18.51 -5.94 -4.22
N ASN A 396 18.58 -5.33 -5.40
CA ASN A 396 18.44 -6.09 -6.64
C ASN A 396 19.60 -7.11 -6.80
N ILE A 397 19.33 -8.20 -7.50
CA ILE A 397 20.38 -9.16 -7.86
C ILE A 397 21.20 -8.64 -9.04
N GLN A 398 20.50 -8.08 -10.02
CA GLN A 398 21.14 -7.62 -11.25
C GLN A 398 21.51 -6.14 -11.17
N PRO A 399 22.61 -5.71 -11.80
CA PRO A 399 22.91 -4.29 -11.93
C PRO A 399 21.75 -3.53 -12.56
N ASN A 400 21.56 -2.29 -12.11
CA ASN A 400 20.61 -1.40 -12.77
C ASN A 400 21.09 -1.11 -14.19
N ALA A 401 20.18 -1.14 -15.16
CA ALA A 401 20.51 -0.96 -16.58
C ALA A 401 20.99 0.47 -16.87
N ASP A 402 20.41 1.46 -16.20
CA ASP A 402 20.77 2.86 -16.37
C ASP A 402 21.61 3.34 -15.17
N THR A 403 22.87 3.66 -15.43
CA THR A 403 23.83 4.16 -14.43
C THR A 403 24.20 5.63 -14.66
N ARG A 404 23.53 6.29 -15.60
CA ARG A 404 23.80 7.72 -15.90
C ARG A 404 23.51 8.60 -14.67
N PRO A 405 24.14 9.76 -14.59
CA PRO A 405 23.77 10.79 -13.64
C PRO A 405 22.30 11.22 -13.84
N VAL A 406 21.71 11.77 -12.81
CA VAL A 406 20.36 12.33 -12.85
C VAL A 406 20.37 13.63 -13.65
N ASP A 407 19.49 13.75 -14.63
CA ASP A 407 19.34 14.95 -15.45
C ASP A 407 18.53 16.02 -14.71
N ARG A 408 17.48 15.58 -13.98
CA ARG A 408 16.54 16.48 -13.31
C ARG A 408 15.91 15.81 -12.09
N GLU A 409 15.52 16.63 -11.12
CA GLU A 409 14.76 16.22 -9.95
C GLU A 409 13.35 16.83 -9.97
N ILE A 410 12.36 16.01 -9.61
CA ILE A 410 10.97 16.42 -9.43
C ILE A 410 10.58 16.03 -8.00
N GLU A 411 10.16 17.00 -7.19
CA GLU A 411 9.63 16.76 -5.86
C GLU A 411 8.10 16.92 -5.90
N LEU A 412 7.37 15.91 -5.39
CA LEU A 412 5.92 15.91 -5.28
C LEU A 412 5.51 15.64 -3.84
N HIS A 413 4.62 16.47 -3.33
CA HIS A 413 4.07 16.34 -2.00
C HIS A 413 2.75 15.56 -2.05
N LEU A 414 2.65 14.51 -1.22
CA LEU A 414 1.41 13.79 -0.96
C LEU A 414 0.64 14.61 0.07
N THR A 415 -0.50 15.15 -0.33
CA THR A 415 -1.26 16.12 0.44
C THR A 415 -2.69 15.65 0.64
N GLY A 416 -3.33 16.08 1.73
CA GLY A 416 -4.66 15.63 2.05
C GLY A 416 -5.45 16.58 2.94
N ASN A 417 -6.76 16.41 2.92
CA ASN A 417 -7.70 17.05 3.82
C ASN A 417 -8.69 16.00 4.33
N MET A 418 -8.45 15.50 5.55
CA MET A 418 -9.28 14.48 6.17
C MET A 418 -10.71 14.97 6.42
N GLU A 419 -10.91 16.25 6.78
CA GLU A 419 -12.26 16.79 7.04
C GLU A 419 -13.17 16.73 5.80
N ARG A 420 -12.58 16.81 4.59
CA ARG A 420 -13.31 16.79 3.32
C ARG A 420 -13.06 15.52 2.50
N TYR A 421 -12.29 14.61 3.03
CA TYR A 421 -11.81 13.42 2.32
C TYR A 421 -11.29 13.76 0.92
N MET A 422 -10.31 14.65 0.89
CA MET A 422 -9.64 15.10 -0.33
C MET A 422 -8.19 14.66 -0.29
N TRP A 423 -7.74 14.03 -1.36
CA TRP A 423 -6.37 13.56 -1.51
C TRP A 423 -5.79 14.12 -2.80
N SER A 424 -4.50 14.47 -2.79
CA SER A 424 -3.91 15.21 -3.91
C SER A 424 -2.40 15.09 -3.95
N PHE A 425 -1.81 15.50 -5.06
CA PHE A 425 -0.39 15.83 -5.15
C PHE A 425 -0.27 17.34 -5.22
N ASP A 426 0.66 17.93 -4.44
CA ASP A 426 0.92 19.36 -4.37
C ASP A 426 -0.35 20.20 -4.12
N GLY A 427 -1.24 19.68 -3.27
CA GLY A 427 -2.50 20.34 -2.92
C GLY A 427 -3.54 20.45 -4.04
N LYS A 428 -3.29 19.88 -5.23
CA LYS A 428 -4.19 19.89 -6.37
C LYS A 428 -4.73 18.49 -6.66
N LYS A 429 -6.05 18.33 -6.67
CA LYS A 429 -6.70 17.11 -7.15
C LYS A 429 -6.50 16.96 -8.66
N PHE A 430 -6.64 15.76 -9.17
CA PHE A 430 -6.52 15.48 -10.61
C PHE A 430 -7.40 16.41 -11.48
N THR A 431 -8.58 16.78 -11.02
CA THR A 431 -9.48 17.68 -11.76
C THR A 431 -9.07 19.16 -11.72
N GLU A 432 -8.05 19.50 -10.95
CA GLU A 432 -7.59 20.88 -10.72
C GLU A 432 -6.20 21.15 -11.34
N VAL A 433 -5.59 20.13 -11.98
CA VAL A 433 -4.27 20.30 -12.59
C VAL A 433 -4.36 20.78 -14.02
N ASP A 434 -3.39 21.60 -14.42
CA ASP A 434 -3.35 22.24 -15.72
C ASP A 434 -2.80 21.30 -16.84
N GLY A 435 -2.29 20.11 -16.48
CA GLY A 435 -1.75 19.16 -17.44
C GLY A 435 -0.94 18.02 -16.78
N PRO A 436 -0.33 17.16 -17.60
CA PRO A 436 0.48 16.04 -17.13
C PRO A 436 1.83 16.52 -16.58
N ILE A 437 2.45 15.67 -15.74
CA ILE A 437 3.85 15.80 -15.38
C ILE A 437 4.68 15.40 -16.60
N GLN A 438 5.52 16.28 -17.12
CA GLN A 438 6.33 16.03 -18.31
C GLN A 438 7.65 15.32 -17.95
N PHE A 439 7.91 14.20 -18.60
CA PHE A 439 9.21 13.54 -18.67
C PHE A 439 9.72 13.63 -20.11
N ASN A 440 10.99 13.98 -20.30
CA ASN A 440 11.58 13.92 -21.64
C ASN A 440 11.99 12.48 -21.95
N GLU A 441 11.73 12.00 -23.17
CA GLU A 441 12.11 10.64 -23.56
C GLU A 441 13.62 10.41 -23.39
N GLY A 442 13.97 9.31 -22.73
CA GLY A 442 15.35 8.96 -22.40
C GLY A 442 15.95 9.71 -21.20
N GLU A 443 15.22 10.61 -20.57
CA GLU A 443 15.67 11.34 -19.38
C GLU A 443 15.87 10.40 -18.18
N ARG A 444 16.89 10.69 -17.36
CA ARG A 444 17.13 10.04 -16.06
C ARG A 444 16.66 10.97 -14.95
N LEU A 445 15.52 10.67 -14.35
CA LEU A 445 14.88 11.51 -13.35
C LEU A 445 15.14 11.02 -11.94
N ARG A 446 15.23 11.96 -10.98
CA ARG A 446 14.97 11.66 -9.58
C ARG A 446 13.57 12.17 -9.22
N LEU A 447 12.69 11.24 -8.87
CA LEU A 447 11.40 11.55 -8.27
C LEU A 447 11.54 11.51 -6.75
N VAL A 448 11.20 12.61 -6.11
CA VAL A 448 11.19 12.73 -4.64
C VAL A 448 9.73 12.82 -4.21
N LEU A 449 9.31 11.92 -3.33
CA LEU A 449 7.98 11.92 -2.73
C LEU A 449 8.08 12.34 -1.28
N VAL A 450 7.24 13.27 -0.88
CA VAL A 450 7.15 13.80 0.48
C VAL A 450 5.72 13.60 0.98
N ASN A 451 5.54 12.86 2.08
CA ASN A 451 4.21 12.62 2.62
C ASN A 451 3.89 13.60 3.76
N ASP A 452 3.05 14.57 3.46
CA ASP A 452 2.54 15.57 4.41
C ASP A 452 1.23 15.15 5.11
N THR A 453 0.80 13.91 4.91
CA THR A 453 -0.45 13.38 5.47
C THR A 453 -0.21 12.45 6.65
N MET A 454 -1.28 12.05 7.33
CA MET A 454 -1.20 11.04 8.39
C MET A 454 -1.33 9.60 7.90
N MET A 455 -1.59 9.39 6.61
CA MET A 455 -1.84 8.07 6.02
C MET A 455 -0.62 7.55 5.28
N ASP A 456 -0.44 6.22 5.27
CA ASP A 456 0.49 5.58 4.34
C ASP A 456 -0.11 5.59 2.93
N HIS A 457 0.70 5.94 1.93
CA HIS A 457 0.26 5.98 0.55
C HIS A 457 1.11 5.05 -0.33
N PRO A 458 0.53 3.98 -0.90
CA PRO A 458 1.20 3.15 -1.91
C PRO A 458 1.14 3.90 -3.24
N ILE A 459 2.25 4.50 -3.64
CA ILE A 459 2.35 5.30 -4.86
C ILE A 459 2.84 4.41 -6.00
N HIS A 460 2.06 4.37 -7.08
CA HIS A 460 2.29 3.53 -8.25
C HIS A 460 2.49 4.37 -9.51
N LEU A 461 3.51 4.00 -10.28
CA LEU A 461 3.80 4.54 -11.61
C LEU A 461 3.60 3.46 -12.66
N HIS A 462 2.73 3.71 -13.63
CA HIS A 462 2.58 2.86 -14.80
C HIS A 462 3.73 3.03 -15.80
N GLY A 463 4.02 1.99 -16.53
CA GLY A 463 4.90 2.00 -17.70
C GLY A 463 6.39 2.00 -17.44
N MET A 464 6.84 2.46 -16.28
CA MET A 464 8.25 2.60 -15.95
C MET A 464 8.56 2.05 -14.55
N TRP A 465 9.82 1.66 -14.36
CA TRP A 465 10.32 1.22 -13.07
C TRP A 465 10.87 2.38 -12.24
N MET A 466 10.63 2.31 -10.95
CA MET A 466 11.22 3.19 -9.94
C MET A 466 12.35 2.45 -9.22
N GLU A 467 13.58 2.93 -9.33
CA GLU A 467 14.74 2.41 -8.59
C GLU A 467 14.84 3.13 -7.25
N LEU A 468 14.66 2.41 -6.16
CA LEU A 468 14.64 2.98 -4.81
C LEU A 468 16.06 3.35 -4.33
N GLU A 469 16.26 4.61 -3.95
CA GLU A 469 17.51 5.08 -3.34
C GLU A 469 17.57 4.75 -1.84
N ASN A 470 17.72 3.47 -1.51
CA ASN A 470 17.79 2.95 -0.14
C ASN A 470 19.22 2.74 0.39
N GLY A 471 20.21 3.29 -0.28
CA GLY A 471 21.62 3.16 0.10
C GLY A 471 22.34 1.92 -0.45
N HIS A 472 21.62 1.01 -1.13
CA HIS A 472 22.19 -0.17 -1.76
C HIS A 472 22.45 0.02 -3.26
N TYR A 473 23.41 -0.74 -3.78
CA TYR A 473 23.63 -0.93 -5.21
C TYR A 473 23.91 -2.42 -5.47
N PRO A 474 23.24 -3.05 -6.43
CA PRO A 474 22.18 -2.50 -7.30
C PRO A 474 20.93 -2.11 -6.52
N ARG A 475 20.28 -1.03 -6.97
CA ARG A 475 19.04 -0.53 -6.35
C ARG A 475 17.88 -1.45 -6.63
N PRO A 476 17.00 -1.73 -5.66
CA PRO A 476 15.77 -2.46 -5.92
C PRO A 476 14.86 -1.66 -6.86
N ARG A 477 14.22 -2.36 -7.79
CA ARG A 477 13.25 -1.80 -8.75
C ARG A 477 11.86 -2.14 -8.26
N LYS A 478 11.02 -1.15 -8.13
CA LYS A 478 9.62 -1.28 -7.70
C LYS A 478 8.71 -0.52 -8.65
N HIS A 479 7.48 -0.98 -8.80
CA HIS A 479 6.43 -0.22 -9.47
C HIS A 479 5.50 0.48 -8.47
N THR A 480 5.50 0.04 -7.22
CA THR A 480 4.72 0.63 -6.12
C THR A 480 5.62 0.85 -4.91
N ILE A 481 5.53 2.01 -4.31
CA ILE A 481 6.26 2.35 -3.08
C ILE A 481 5.31 2.91 -2.03
N SER A 482 5.28 2.30 -0.86
CA SER A 482 4.50 2.82 0.26
C SER A 482 5.27 3.92 0.95
N VAL A 483 4.71 5.12 0.98
CA VAL A 483 5.32 6.31 1.59
C VAL A 483 4.63 6.59 2.92
N LYS A 484 5.36 6.40 4.02
CA LYS A 484 4.84 6.60 5.38
C LYS A 484 4.60 8.08 5.68
N PRO A 485 3.77 8.43 6.67
CA PRO A 485 3.64 9.81 7.14
C PRO A 485 5.00 10.44 7.47
N SER A 486 5.19 11.70 7.12
CA SER A 486 6.44 12.45 7.26
C SER A 486 7.66 11.84 6.57
N GLU A 487 7.47 10.88 5.68
CA GLU A 487 8.57 10.28 4.93
C GLU A 487 8.93 11.13 3.71
N LYS A 488 10.24 11.24 3.45
CA LYS A 488 10.79 11.69 2.19
C LYS A 488 11.56 10.54 1.55
N VAL A 489 11.10 10.08 0.39
CA VAL A 489 11.72 8.98 -0.36
C VAL A 489 12.16 9.45 -1.74
N SER A 490 13.31 8.97 -2.20
CA SER A 490 13.88 9.27 -3.51
C SER A 490 13.92 8.02 -4.38
N LEU A 491 13.52 8.20 -5.63
CA LEU A 491 13.38 7.15 -6.63
C LEU A 491 14.02 7.61 -7.94
N LEU A 492 14.80 6.74 -8.59
CA LEU A 492 15.34 7.04 -9.92
C LEU A 492 14.47 6.38 -10.98
N ILE A 493 14.17 7.13 -12.04
CA ILE A 493 13.32 6.69 -13.14
C ILE A 493 14.07 6.96 -14.43
N SER A 494 14.15 5.95 -15.32
CA SER A 494 14.51 6.16 -16.70
C SER A 494 13.23 6.31 -17.51
N ALA A 495 13.05 7.45 -18.18
CA ALA A 495 11.87 7.73 -19.00
C ALA A 495 11.99 7.00 -20.35
N ASP A 496 11.88 5.65 -20.33
CA ASP A 496 12.13 4.76 -21.46
C ASP A 496 10.83 4.23 -22.11
N ALA A 497 9.67 4.70 -21.64
CA ALA A 497 8.38 4.30 -22.17
C ALA A 497 7.60 5.52 -22.69
N HIS A 498 7.66 5.75 -24.00
CA HIS A 498 6.93 6.83 -24.68
C HIS A 498 5.42 6.76 -24.45
N GLY A 499 4.75 7.89 -24.22
CA GLY A 499 3.30 8.00 -24.08
C GLY A 499 2.84 8.55 -22.73
N SER A 500 1.55 8.38 -22.44
CA SER A 500 0.92 8.89 -21.24
C SER A 500 0.60 7.77 -20.27
N TRP A 501 1.07 7.91 -19.04
CA TRP A 501 1.03 6.90 -17.99
C TRP A 501 0.33 7.40 -16.73
N ALA A 502 -0.44 6.54 -16.09
CA ALA A 502 -1.04 6.86 -14.81
C ALA A 502 0.03 6.88 -13.71
N PHE A 503 -0.09 7.84 -12.80
CA PHE A 503 0.70 7.97 -11.58
C PHE A 503 -0.25 8.31 -10.44
N HIS A 504 -0.38 7.44 -9.45
CA HIS A 504 -1.43 7.59 -8.45
C HIS A 504 -1.14 6.85 -7.14
N CYS A 505 -1.85 7.26 -6.10
CA CYS A 505 -1.99 6.46 -4.90
C CYS A 505 -2.84 5.22 -5.21
N HIS A 506 -2.41 4.05 -4.78
CA HIS A 506 -3.14 2.81 -5.07
C HIS A 506 -4.25 2.50 -4.05
N LEU A 507 -4.43 3.30 -3.00
CA LEU A 507 -5.66 3.27 -2.21
C LEU A 507 -6.79 3.82 -3.09
N LEU A 508 -7.75 2.96 -3.44
CA LEU A 508 -8.78 3.23 -4.46
C LEU A 508 -9.56 4.52 -4.18
N TYR A 509 -9.97 4.72 -2.92
CA TYR A 509 -10.75 5.91 -2.57
C TYR A 509 -9.91 7.18 -2.50
N HIS A 510 -8.59 7.08 -2.19
CA HIS A 510 -7.66 8.21 -2.29
C HIS A 510 -7.46 8.63 -3.75
N MET A 511 -7.25 7.65 -4.64
CA MET A 511 -7.17 7.89 -6.08
C MET A 511 -8.45 8.59 -6.58
N LYS A 512 -9.62 8.08 -6.19
CA LYS A 512 -10.93 8.64 -6.57
C LYS A 512 -11.21 10.01 -5.95
N ALA A 513 -10.65 10.29 -4.80
CA ALA A 513 -10.78 11.59 -4.14
C ALA A 513 -9.79 12.65 -4.70
N GLY A 514 -8.85 12.24 -5.60
CA GLY A 514 -8.03 13.16 -6.36
C GLY A 514 -6.53 12.89 -6.42
N MET A 515 -6.00 11.90 -5.69
CA MET A 515 -4.55 11.57 -5.68
C MET A 515 -4.16 10.77 -6.93
N PHE A 516 -4.24 11.45 -8.06
CA PHE A 516 -3.95 10.91 -9.40
C PHE A 516 -3.28 11.98 -10.26
N ARG A 517 -2.33 11.58 -11.10
CA ARG A 517 -1.68 12.39 -12.13
C ARG A 517 -1.52 11.55 -13.41
N VAL A 518 -1.29 12.26 -14.50
CA VAL A 518 -0.76 11.68 -15.72
C VAL A 518 0.69 12.10 -15.84
N VAL A 519 1.57 11.15 -16.12
CA VAL A 519 2.95 11.38 -16.56
C VAL A 519 2.95 11.24 -18.07
N ASN A 520 3.51 12.20 -18.79
CA ASN A 520 3.67 12.14 -20.24
C ASN A 520 5.16 12.08 -20.59
N VAL A 521 5.55 11.03 -21.28
CA VAL A 521 6.92 10.83 -21.79
C VAL A 521 6.92 11.19 -23.27
N SER A 522 7.64 12.26 -23.67
CA SER A 522 7.66 12.78 -25.05
C SER A 522 8.99 13.45 -25.40
#